data_abea101f80703e69d7e8b922a3b6ba4e
#
_entry.id   abea101f80703e69d7e8b922a3b6ba4e
#
_cell.length_a   1.000
_cell.length_b   1.000
_cell.length_c   1.000
_cell.angle_alpha   90.00
_cell.angle_beta   90.00
_cell.angle_gamma   90.00
#
_symmetry.space_group_name_H-M   'P 1'
#
loop_
_entity.id
_entity.type
_entity.pdbx_description
1 polymer ?
#
loop_
_entity_poly.entity_id
_entity_poly.type
_entity_poly.pdbx_seq_one_letter_code
_entity_poly.pdbx_strand_id
1 'polypeptide(L)'
;LLDRLGNEQALLAQECRKLVLYAQGKEITCDHVEALVLCQSEKQVWELMDLLAQRKTAEAIQYVKRMLSQGESVIGLWNIFLWMMSNLVPVASAIDDGITLPGGIAKHIGMNIRNVQTLLPLIRSMSREQLTALVQRIVDYDIALKTGQIRASDQEPEELLSVINRSMFACCAQ
;
A
#
# COMPACT_ATOMS: atom_id res chain seq x y z
N LEU A 1 -4.95 -9.17 16.83
CA LEU A 1 -4.08 -10.07 16.06
C LEU A 1 -4.83 -10.74 14.92
N LEU A 2 -5.95 -11.40 15.18
CA LEU A 2 -6.75 -12.09 14.17
C LEU A 2 -7.21 -11.15 13.05
N ASP A 3 -7.63 -9.94 13.38
CA ASP A 3 -8.04 -8.92 12.43
C ASP A 3 -6.90 -8.47 11.49
N ARG A 4 -5.64 -8.62 11.93
CA ARG A 4 -4.44 -8.21 11.16
C ARG A 4 -3.80 -9.36 10.37
N LEU A 5 -3.88 -10.57 10.87
CA LEU A 5 -3.14 -11.73 10.35
C LEU A 5 -4.05 -12.80 9.73
N GLY A 6 -5.37 -12.67 9.92
CA GLY A 6 -6.29 -13.74 9.56
C GLY A 6 -6.12 -14.98 10.45
N ASN A 7 -6.56 -16.13 9.96
CA ASN A 7 -6.59 -17.39 10.71
C ASN A 7 -5.39 -18.32 10.46
N GLU A 8 -4.28 -17.80 9.90
CA GLU A 8 -3.09 -18.61 9.62
C GLU A 8 -2.35 -18.93 10.92
N GLN A 9 -2.49 -20.16 11.40
CA GLN A 9 -1.98 -20.58 12.72
C GLN A 9 -0.47 -20.44 12.88
N ALA A 10 0.30 -20.76 11.84
CA ALA A 10 1.75 -20.65 11.86
C ALA A 10 2.22 -19.20 12.04
N LEU A 11 1.60 -18.29 11.28
CA LEU A 11 1.88 -16.86 11.34
C LEU A 11 1.45 -16.27 12.69
N LEU A 12 0.26 -16.63 13.18
CA LEU A 12 -0.21 -16.21 14.49
C LEU A 12 0.75 -16.65 15.61
N ALA A 13 1.21 -17.90 15.59
CA ALA A 13 2.16 -18.41 16.58
C ALA A 13 3.50 -17.66 16.53
N GLN A 14 3.99 -17.32 15.34
CA GLN A 14 5.23 -16.56 15.17
C GLN A 14 5.09 -15.13 15.72
N GLU A 15 4.00 -14.44 15.39
CA GLU A 15 3.75 -13.07 15.86
C GLU A 15 3.48 -13.03 17.38
N CYS A 16 2.78 -14.02 17.93
CA CYS A 16 2.64 -14.15 19.39
C CYS A 16 4.00 -14.30 20.08
N ARG A 17 4.91 -15.14 19.58
CA ARG A 17 6.26 -15.28 20.14
C ARG A 17 7.03 -13.97 20.11
N LYS A 18 6.95 -13.24 19.00
CA LYS A 18 7.58 -11.92 18.85
C LYS A 18 7.06 -10.91 19.88
N LEU A 19 5.74 -10.87 20.10
CA LEU A 19 5.11 -10.01 21.10
C LEU A 19 5.52 -10.37 22.53
N VAL A 20 5.58 -11.65 22.87
CA VAL A 20 6.03 -12.13 24.18
C VAL A 20 7.48 -11.70 24.46
N LEU A 21 8.36 -11.86 23.46
CA LEU A 21 9.76 -11.44 23.58
C LEU A 21 9.89 -9.92 23.78
N TYR A 22 9.09 -9.16 23.06
CA TYR A 22 9.09 -7.70 23.18
C TYR A 22 8.55 -7.21 24.52
N ALA A 23 7.50 -7.83 25.02
CA ALA A 23 6.86 -7.45 26.27
C ALA A 23 7.72 -7.76 27.51
N GLN A 24 8.75 -8.63 27.39
CA GLN A 24 9.69 -8.97 28.46
C GLN A 24 9.00 -9.34 29.79
N GLY A 25 7.91 -10.11 29.72
CA GLY A 25 7.13 -10.52 30.90
C GLY A 25 6.10 -9.49 31.37
N LYS A 26 5.96 -8.35 30.67
CA LYS A 26 4.87 -7.38 30.91
C LYS A 26 3.62 -7.76 30.11
N GLU A 27 2.51 -7.12 30.45
CA GLU A 27 1.26 -7.29 29.72
C GLU A 27 1.42 -6.85 28.26
N ILE A 28 0.90 -7.64 27.32
CA ILE A 28 0.88 -7.31 25.88
C ILE A 28 -0.30 -6.39 25.61
N THR A 29 -0.03 -5.15 25.29
CA THR A 29 -1.04 -4.12 24.99
C THR A 29 -1.36 -4.05 23.50
N CYS A 30 -2.46 -3.36 23.14
CA CYS A 30 -2.79 -3.07 21.74
C CYS A 30 -1.66 -2.28 21.05
N ASP A 31 -1.02 -1.36 21.74
CA ASP A 31 0.11 -0.57 21.21
C ASP A 31 1.29 -1.46 20.81
N HIS A 32 1.57 -2.52 21.57
CA HIS A 32 2.60 -3.51 21.21
C HIS A 32 2.23 -4.26 19.92
N VAL A 33 0.95 -4.61 19.75
CA VAL A 33 0.46 -5.24 18.52
C VAL A 33 0.57 -4.29 17.35
N GLU A 34 0.19 -3.03 17.52
CA GLU A 34 0.27 -2.01 16.47
C GLU A 34 1.71 -1.70 16.05
N ALA A 35 2.63 -1.68 17.02
CA ALA A 35 4.04 -1.39 16.76
C ALA A 35 4.80 -2.53 16.07
N LEU A 36 4.41 -3.79 16.31
CA LEU A 36 5.22 -4.95 15.93
C LEU A 36 4.58 -5.86 14.89
N VAL A 37 3.25 -5.94 14.87
CA VAL A 37 2.52 -6.85 13.99
C VAL A 37 2.08 -6.10 12.74
N LEU A 38 2.81 -6.33 11.65
CA LEU A 38 2.39 -5.85 10.33
C LEU A 38 1.15 -6.63 9.89
N CYS A 39 0.16 -5.92 9.39
CA CYS A 39 -0.96 -6.53 8.71
C CYS A 39 -0.45 -7.29 7.46
N GLN A 40 -0.99 -8.45 7.16
CA GLN A 40 -0.59 -9.19 5.96
C GLN A 40 -0.83 -8.35 4.70
N SER A 41 -1.94 -7.61 4.68
CA SER A 41 -2.23 -6.62 3.64
C SER A 41 -1.19 -5.48 3.59
N GLU A 42 -0.68 -5.01 4.72
CA GLU A 42 0.38 -4.00 4.75
C GLU A 42 1.67 -4.53 4.10
N LYS A 43 2.10 -5.74 4.42
CA LYS A 43 3.29 -6.34 3.82
C LYS A 43 3.15 -6.48 2.30
N GLN A 44 1.98 -6.89 1.84
CA GLN A 44 1.67 -7.00 0.42
C GLN A 44 1.72 -5.64 -0.29
N VAL A 45 1.21 -4.58 0.36
CA VAL A 45 1.33 -3.20 -0.13
C VAL A 45 2.79 -2.81 -0.30
N TRP A 46 3.63 -3.10 0.69
CA TRP A 46 5.04 -2.71 0.66
C TRP A 46 5.80 -3.38 -0.49
N GLU A 47 5.59 -4.68 -0.71
CA GLU A 47 6.22 -5.40 -1.82
C GLU A 47 5.78 -4.84 -3.18
N LEU A 48 4.50 -4.54 -3.34
CA LEU A 48 3.99 -3.92 -4.57
C LEU A 48 4.60 -2.54 -4.81
N MET A 49 4.69 -1.73 -3.75
CA MET A 49 5.27 -0.39 -3.81
C MET A 49 6.74 -0.41 -4.19
N ASP A 50 7.51 -1.33 -3.62
CA ASP A 50 8.93 -1.50 -3.95
C ASP A 50 9.12 -1.86 -5.43
N LEU A 51 8.28 -2.74 -5.97
CA LEU A 51 8.30 -3.09 -7.39
C LEU A 51 7.96 -1.88 -8.28
N LEU A 52 6.97 -1.09 -7.91
CA LEU A 52 6.58 0.11 -8.66
C LEU A 52 7.67 1.20 -8.58
N ALA A 53 8.28 1.41 -7.41
CA ALA A 53 9.36 2.36 -7.23
C ALA A 53 10.62 1.97 -8.04
N GLN A 54 10.88 0.67 -8.19
CA GLN A 54 11.96 0.12 -9.02
C GLN A 54 11.58 0.05 -10.52
N ARG A 55 10.38 0.50 -10.91
CA ARG A 55 9.84 0.43 -12.28
C ARG A 55 9.75 -0.99 -12.85
N LYS A 56 9.61 -1.99 -12.00
CA LYS A 56 9.49 -3.39 -12.34
C LYS A 56 8.03 -3.77 -12.66
N THR A 57 7.45 -3.13 -13.67
CA THR A 57 6.02 -3.28 -14.01
C THR A 57 5.62 -4.72 -14.26
N ALA A 58 6.44 -5.49 -14.98
CA ALA A 58 6.14 -6.91 -15.27
C ALA A 58 6.06 -7.73 -13.98
N GLU A 59 7.00 -7.52 -13.04
CA GLU A 59 7.02 -8.20 -11.75
C GLU A 59 5.84 -7.77 -10.88
N ALA A 60 5.47 -6.47 -10.89
CA ALA A 60 4.31 -5.95 -10.18
C ALA A 60 3.00 -6.59 -10.69
N ILE A 61 2.83 -6.74 -12.01
CA ILE A 61 1.67 -7.42 -12.60
C ILE A 61 1.62 -8.90 -12.18
N GLN A 62 2.75 -9.59 -12.20
CA GLN A 62 2.82 -10.98 -11.74
C GLN A 62 2.52 -11.10 -10.24
N TYR A 63 2.98 -10.12 -9.46
CA TYR A 63 2.69 -10.04 -8.03
C TYR A 63 1.19 -9.91 -7.77
N VAL A 64 0.50 -8.98 -8.43
CA VAL A 64 -0.96 -8.81 -8.34
C VAL A 64 -1.70 -10.09 -8.75
N LYS A 65 -1.30 -10.75 -9.85
CA LYS A 65 -1.90 -12.02 -10.27
C LYS A 65 -1.74 -13.12 -9.21
N ARG A 66 -0.58 -13.17 -8.55
CA ARG A 66 -0.33 -14.13 -7.46
C ARG A 66 -1.23 -13.85 -6.26
N MET A 67 -1.39 -12.58 -5.86
CA MET A 67 -2.29 -12.19 -4.77
C MET A 67 -3.72 -12.65 -5.06
N LEU A 68 -4.23 -12.42 -6.26
CA LEU A 68 -5.55 -12.89 -6.68
C LEU A 68 -5.67 -14.42 -6.65
N SER A 69 -4.63 -15.14 -7.09
CA SER A 69 -4.62 -16.61 -7.03
C SER A 69 -4.56 -17.17 -5.59
N GLN A 70 -4.13 -16.37 -4.63
CA GLN A 70 -4.14 -16.67 -3.20
C GLN A 70 -5.46 -16.30 -2.50
N GLY A 71 -6.45 -15.81 -3.27
CA GLY A 71 -7.78 -15.49 -2.77
C GLY A 71 -7.94 -14.04 -2.32
N GLU A 72 -6.98 -13.16 -2.62
CA GLU A 72 -7.16 -11.73 -2.36
C GLU A 72 -8.23 -11.15 -3.29
N SER A 73 -9.05 -10.25 -2.74
CA SER A 73 -10.11 -9.57 -3.47
C SER A 73 -9.53 -8.51 -4.42
N VAL A 74 -10.05 -8.43 -5.65
CA VAL A 74 -9.67 -7.36 -6.58
C VAL A 74 -10.06 -5.97 -6.04
N ILE A 75 -11.17 -5.89 -5.30
CA ILE A 75 -11.60 -4.66 -4.61
C ILE A 75 -10.63 -4.32 -3.48
N GLY A 76 -10.15 -5.33 -2.74
CA GLY A 76 -9.11 -5.17 -1.73
C GLY A 76 -7.84 -4.58 -2.32
N LEU A 77 -7.38 -5.09 -3.46
CA LEU A 77 -6.22 -4.54 -4.20
C LEU A 77 -6.45 -3.10 -4.64
N TRP A 78 -7.65 -2.76 -5.11
CA TRP A 78 -7.98 -1.39 -5.46
C TRP A 78 -7.92 -0.45 -4.25
N ASN A 79 -8.44 -0.86 -3.10
CA ASN A 79 -8.35 -0.09 -1.86
C ASN A 79 -6.89 0.14 -1.43
N ILE A 80 -6.00 -0.82 -1.68
CA ILE A 80 -4.56 -0.65 -1.47
C ILE A 80 -4.02 0.48 -2.35
N PHE A 81 -4.38 0.52 -3.63
CA PHE A 81 -4.00 1.60 -4.54
C PHE A 81 -4.53 2.96 -4.07
N LEU A 82 -5.79 3.03 -3.66
CA LEU A 82 -6.36 4.26 -3.12
C LEU A 82 -5.63 4.74 -1.87
N TRP A 83 -5.34 3.83 -0.95
CA TRP A 83 -4.57 4.14 0.24
C TRP A 83 -3.18 4.67 -0.11
N MET A 84 -2.50 4.02 -1.04
CA MET A 84 -1.19 4.44 -1.53
C MET A 84 -1.25 5.88 -2.10
N MET A 85 -2.21 6.16 -2.98
CA MET A 85 -2.35 7.48 -3.59
C MET A 85 -2.67 8.57 -2.58
N SER A 86 -3.56 8.29 -1.62
CA SER A 86 -3.90 9.24 -0.55
C SER A 86 -2.71 9.60 0.34
N ASN A 87 -1.73 8.72 0.43
CA ASN A 87 -0.52 8.95 1.23
C ASN A 87 0.65 9.54 0.42
N LEU A 88 0.67 9.39 -0.91
CA LEU A 88 1.71 10.00 -1.75
C LEU A 88 1.65 11.54 -1.74
N VAL A 89 0.45 12.10 -1.81
CA VAL A 89 0.23 13.55 -1.90
C VAL A 89 0.77 14.30 -0.67
N PRO A 90 0.42 13.94 0.59
CA PRO A 90 0.96 14.61 1.77
C PRO A 90 2.49 14.52 1.88
N VAL A 91 3.07 13.35 1.53
CA VAL A 91 4.53 13.17 1.55
C VAL A 91 5.20 14.06 0.50
N ALA A 92 4.66 14.13 -0.72
CA ALA A 92 5.17 14.99 -1.77
C ALA A 92 5.07 16.48 -1.38
N SER A 93 3.94 16.90 -0.78
CA SER A 93 3.77 18.26 -0.29
C SER A 93 4.81 18.63 0.78
N ALA A 94 5.07 17.74 1.75
CA ALA A 94 6.08 17.98 2.77
C ALA A 94 7.50 18.12 2.18
N ILE A 95 7.81 17.40 1.09
CA ILE A 95 9.07 17.54 0.37
C ILE A 95 9.16 18.93 -0.29
N ASP A 96 8.07 19.41 -0.90
CA ASP A 96 8.01 20.73 -1.51
C ASP A 96 8.18 21.86 -0.48
N ASP A 97 7.69 21.63 0.75
CA ASP A 97 7.90 22.52 1.90
C ASP A 97 9.35 22.48 2.45
N GLY A 98 10.25 21.74 1.78
CA GLY A 98 11.65 21.63 2.13
C GLY A 98 11.99 20.58 3.18
N ILE A 99 11.02 19.76 3.60
CA ILE A 99 11.24 18.71 4.59
C ILE A 99 11.72 17.44 3.87
N THR A 100 13.03 17.16 3.92
CA THR A 100 13.64 16.06 3.14
C THR A 100 13.89 14.78 3.95
N LEU A 101 13.96 14.89 5.27
CA LEU A 101 14.25 13.75 6.16
C LEU A 101 12.97 12.96 6.45
N PRO A 102 12.98 11.62 6.31
CA PRO A 102 11.80 10.78 6.55
C PRO A 102 11.13 11.01 7.90
N GLY A 103 11.94 11.17 8.97
CA GLY A 103 11.43 11.44 10.31
C GLY A 103 10.77 12.81 10.44
N GLY A 104 11.29 13.83 9.73
CA GLY A 104 10.69 15.17 9.67
C GLY A 104 9.35 15.14 8.95
N ILE A 105 9.29 14.48 7.79
CA ILE A 105 8.06 14.29 7.02
C ILE A 105 7.02 13.55 7.87
N ALA A 106 7.40 12.41 8.46
CA ALA A 106 6.53 11.59 9.29
C ALA A 106 5.89 12.41 10.43
N LYS A 107 6.69 13.22 11.12
CA LYS A 107 6.22 14.11 12.19
C LYS A 107 5.30 15.22 11.66
N HIS A 108 5.63 15.80 10.52
CA HIS A 108 4.89 16.91 9.93
C HIS A 108 3.47 16.51 9.50
N ILE A 109 3.34 15.33 8.87
CA ILE A 109 2.07 14.84 8.34
C ILE A 109 1.34 13.84 9.27
N GLY A 110 1.91 13.53 10.44
CA GLY A 110 1.32 12.58 11.39
C GLY A 110 1.31 11.12 10.90
N MET A 111 2.27 10.74 10.05
CA MET A 111 2.36 9.40 9.45
C MET A 111 3.46 8.57 10.12
N ASN A 112 3.30 7.24 10.09
CA ASN A 112 4.38 6.34 10.53
C ASN A 112 5.62 6.51 9.63
N ILE A 113 6.80 6.60 10.24
CA ILE A 113 8.06 6.80 9.52
C ILE A 113 8.35 5.70 8.49
N ARG A 114 7.95 4.45 8.76
CA ARG A 114 8.09 3.33 7.81
C ARG A 114 7.28 3.58 6.54
N ASN A 115 6.05 4.08 6.68
CA ASN A 115 5.20 4.42 5.55
C ASN A 115 5.85 5.48 4.68
N VAL A 116 6.39 6.53 5.29
CA VAL A 116 7.12 7.59 4.57
C VAL A 116 8.34 7.00 3.84
N GLN A 117 9.14 6.17 4.52
CA GLN A 117 10.33 5.56 3.92
C GLN A 117 10.01 4.72 2.68
N THR A 118 8.88 4.03 2.67
CA THR A 118 8.45 3.21 1.52
C THR A 118 7.89 4.05 0.38
N LEU A 119 7.17 5.14 0.68
CA LEU A 119 6.62 6.03 -0.35
C LEU A 119 7.70 6.89 -1.03
N LEU A 120 8.75 7.27 -0.29
CA LEU A 120 9.79 8.16 -0.78
C LEU A 120 10.47 7.73 -2.10
N PRO A 121 10.88 6.45 -2.31
CA PRO A 121 11.49 6.03 -3.56
C PRO A 121 10.56 6.25 -4.76
N LEU A 122 9.28 5.93 -4.62
CA LEU A 122 8.29 6.12 -5.68
C LEU A 122 8.10 7.60 -6.00
N ILE A 123 7.95 8.46 -4.98
CA ILE A 123 7.80 9.91 -5.16
C ILE A 123 9.02 10.50 -5.85
N ARG A 124 10.23 10.13 -5.44
CA ARG A 124 11.49 10.62 -6.03
C ARG A 124 11.71 10.12 -7.47
N SER A 125 11.05 9.05 -7.88
CA SER A 125 11.15 8.53 -9.24
C SER A 125 10.24 9.23 -10.25
N MET A 126 9.33 10.12 -9.78
CA MET A 126 8.34 10.81 -10.58
C MET A 126 8.55 12.34 -10.56
N SER A 127 8.22 13.01 -11.67
CA SER A 127 8.04 14.45 -11.64
C SER A 127 6.73 14.82 -10.96
N ARG A 128 6.59 16.09 -10.58
CA ARG A 128 5.35 16.59 -9.96
C ARG A 128 4.15 16.44 -10.88
N GLU A 129 4.34 16.69 -12.18
CA GLU A 129 3.32 16.54 -13.20
C GLU A 129 2.88 15.08 -13.34
N GLN A 130 3.84 14.15 -13.32
CA GLN A 130 3.57 12.71 -13.37
C GLN A 130 2.78 12.26 -12.14
N LEU A 131 3.17 12.71 -10.94
CA LEU A 131 2.47 12.39 -9.70
C LEU A 131 1.04 12.94 -9.73
N THR A 132 0.85 14.19 -10.14
CA THR A 132 -0.46 14.82 -10.23
C THR A 132 -1.36 14.07 -11.24
N ALA A 133 -0.82 13.75 -12.41
CA ALA A 133 -1.56 13.01 -13.44
C ALA A 133 -1.93 11.59 -12.97
N LEU A 134 -1.05 10.92 -12.21
CA LEU A 134 -1.32 9.62 -11.62
C LEU A 134 -2.46 9.69 -10.62
N VAL A 135 -2.38 10.61 -9.66
CA VAL A 135 -3.41 10.81 -8.63
C VAL A 135 -4.76 11.14 -9.27
N GLN A 136 -4.80 12.07 -10.24
CA GLN A 136 -6.04 12.42 -10.94
C GLN A 136 -6.65 11.20 -11.63
N ARG A 137 -5.85 10.43 -12.34
CA ARG A 137 -6.30 9.19 -13.01
C ARG A 137 -6.89 8.18 -12.04
N ILE A 138 -6.27 7.99 -10.87
CA ILE A 138 -6.78 7.07 -9.85
C ILE A 138 -8.11 7.58 -9.28
N VAL A 139 -8.24 8.88 -9.04
CA VAL A 139 -9.50 9.51 -8.61
C VAL A 139 -10.60 9.31 -9.64
N ASP A 140 -10.30 9.53 -10.93
CA ASP A 140 -11.27 9.34 -12.02
C ASP A 140 -11.75 7.88 -12.11
N TYR A 141 -10.84 6.92 -11.94
CA TYR A 141 -11.18 5.50 -11.89
C TYR A 141 -12.02 5.14 -10.65
N ASP A 142 -11.72 5.71 -9.49
CA ASP A 142 -12.49 5.47 -8.27
C ASP A 142 -13.93 6.02 -8.40
N ILE A 143 -14.08 7.20 -9.01
CA ILE A 143 -15.39 7.77 -9.34
C ILE A 143 -16.13 6.87 -10.32
N ALA A 144 -15.48 6.43 -11.39
CA ALA A 144 -16.07 5.56 -12.39
C ALA A 144 -16.54 4.21 -11.80
N LEU A 145 -15.76 3.65 -10.85
CA LEU A 145 -16.12 2.45 -10.10
C LEU A 145 -17.34 2.70 -9.20
N LYS A 146 -17.35 3.77 -8.43
CA LYS A 146 -18.43 4.11 -7.49
C LYS A 146 -19.73 4.52 -8.20
N THR A 147 -19.63 5.02 -9.42
CA THR A 147 -20.80 5.39 -10.25
C THR A 147 -21.29 4.25 -11.16
N GLY A 148 -20.64 3.09 -11.11
CA GLY A 148 -21.02 1.91 -11.90
C GLY A 148 -20.63 2.00 -13.39
N GLN A 149 -19.81 2.96 -13.78
CA GLN A 149 -19.23 3.03 -15.13
C GLN A 149 -18.17 1.94 -15.35
N ILE A 150 -17.46 1.56 -14.28
CA ILE A 150 -16.58 0.40 -14.23
C ILE A 150 -17.26 -0.62 -13.30
N ARG A 151 -17.44 -1.83 -13.79
CA ARG A 151 -17.97 -2.93 -12.98
C ARG A 151 -16.82 -3.66 -12.31
N ALA A 152 -17.00 -3.94 -11.03
CA ALA A 152 -16.05 -4.71 -10.27
C ALA A 152 -16.76 -5.60 -9.25
N SER A 153 -16.53 -6.88 -9.40
CA SER A 153 -16.84 -7.87 -8.37
C SER A 153 -15.74 -8.91 -8.34
N ASP A 154 -15.62 -9.65 -7.24
CA ASP A 154 -14.66 -10.76 -7.17
C ASP A 154 -15.05 -11.91 -8.13
N GLN A 155 -16.27 -11.91 -8.66
CA GLN A 155 -16.73 -12.87 -9.67
C GLN A 155 -16.40 -12.41 -11.10
N GLU A 156 -16.32 -11.09 -11.34
CA GLU A 156 -15.97 -10.46 -12.63
C GLU A 156 -14.86 -9.42 -12.41
N PRO A 157 -13.62 -9.86 -12.16
CA PRO A 157 -12.54 -8.96 -11.76
C PRO A 157 -11.84 -8.26 -12.94
N GLU A 158 -12.12 -8.65 -14.20
CA GLU A 158 -11.31 -8.30 -15.37
C GLU A 158 -11.27 -6.78 -15.61
N GLU A 159 -12.41 -6.10 -15.45
CA GLU A 159 -12.50 -4.66 -15.70
C GLU A 159 -11.65 -3.87 -14.71
N LEU A 160 -11.81 -4.14 -13.42
CA LEU A 160 -11.02 -3.48 -12.37
C LEU A 160 -9.55 -3.91 -12.43
N LEU A 161 -9.26 -5.17 -12.75
CA LEU A 161 -7.89 -5.63 -12.94
C LEU A 161 -7.19 -4.91 -14.11
N SER A 162 -7.93 -4.62 -15.19
CA SER A 162 -7.43 -3.79 -16.30
C SER A 162 -7.09 -2.38 -15.82
N VAL A 163 -7.92 -1.78 -14.97
CA VAL A 163 -7.67 -0.46 -14.36
C VAL A 163 -6.43 -0.49 -13.46
N ILE A 164 -6.30 -1.51 -12.60
CA ILE A 164 -5.12 -1.69 -11.75
C ILE A 164 -3.85 -1.80 -12.60
N ASN A 165 -3.86 -2.63 -13.64
CA ASN A 165 -2.73 -2.78 -14.55
C ASN A 165 -2.35 -1.47 -15.23
N ARG A 166 -3.32 -0.71 -15.76
CA ARG A 166 -3.08 0.62 -16.35
C ARG A 166 -2.49 1.60 -15.34
N SER A 167 -2.94 1.54 -14.10
CA SER A 167 -2.42 2.38 -13.02
C SER A 167 -0.97 2.02 -12.68
N MET A 168 -0.62 0.74 -12.64
CA MET A 168 0.77 0.28 -12.46
C MET A 168 1.68 0.73 -13.60
N PHE A 169 1.22 0.62 -14.86
CA PHE A 169 1.96 1.16 -16.00
C PHE A 169 2.18 2.66 -15.88
N ALA A 170 1.18 3.41 -15.43
CA ALA A 170 1.31 4.86 -15.23
C ALA A 170 2.32 5.23 -14.13
N CYS A 171 2.44 4.42 -13.07
CA CYS A 171 3.47 4.58 -12.05
C CYS A 171 4.90 4.39 -12.61
N CYS A 172 5.06 3.55 -13.63
CA CYS A 172 6.35 3.19 -14.18
C CYS A 172 6.69 3.89 -15.50
N ALA A 173 5.73 4.58 -16.13
CA ALA A 173 5.95 5.35 -17.37
C ALA A 173 6.91 6.52 -17.11
N GLN A 174 7.82 6.74 -18.08
CA GLN A 174 8.73 7.89 -18.07
C GLN A 174 8.01 9.16 -18.49
#